data_3538475a1fe8883b5d2344fa83a65937
#
_entry.id   3538475a1fe8883b5d2344fa83a65937
#
_cell.length_a   1.000
_cell.length_b   1.000
_cell.length_c   1.000
_cell.angle_alpha   90.00
_cell.angle_beta   90.00
_cell.angle_gamma   90.00
#
_symmetry.space_group_name_H-M   'P 1'
#
loop_
_entity.id
_entity.type
_entity.pdbx_description
1 polymer ?
#
loop_
_entity_poly.entity_id
_entity_poly.type
_entity_poly.pdbx_seq_one_letter_code
_entity_poly.pdbx_strand_id
1 'polypeptide(L)' 'MKKYNLGLICGRFGPIHKGHQSIINTSIERCDKTLIFVGSAQESGTLRNPFSADFRTDLIRKVFPDKNKVQIEKLDDM' A
#
# COMPACT_ATOMS: atom_id res chain seq x y z
N MET A 1 20.29 -1.75 -11.88
CA MET A 1 19.23 -1.75 -12.91
C MET A 1 17.99 -2.42 -12.37
N LYS A 2 16.85 -1.82 -12.59
CA LYS A 2 15.58 -2.41 -12.16
C LYS A 2 15.18 -3.53 -13.12
N LYS A 3 14.62 -4.59 -12.58
CA LYS A 3 14.24 -5.77 -13.36
C LYS A 3 12.84 -5.62 -13.99
N TYR A 4 11.96 -4.88 -13.34
CA TYR A 4 10.56 -4.69 -13.79
C TYR A 4 10.21 -3.22 -13.83
N ASN A 5 9.27 -2.87 -14.71
CA ASN A 5 8.81 -1.47 -14.79
C ASN A 5 7.85 -1.11 -13.68
N LEU A 6 6.98 -2.05 -13.28
CA LEU A 6 5.92 -1.77 -12.32
C LEU A 6 5.70 -2.97 -11.41
N GLY A 7 5.65 -2.71 -10.10
CA GLY A 7 5.24 -3.69 -9.10
C GLY A 7 3.86 -3.35 -8.57
N LEU A 8 2.98 -4.34 -8.47
CA LEU A 8 1.64 -4.18 -7.94
C LEU A 8 1.52 -4.91 -6.62
N ILE A 9 1.01 -4.21 -5.61
CA ILE A 9 0.79 -4.79 -4.29
C ILE A 9 -0.63 -4.45 -3.86
N CYS A 10 -1.39 -5.47 -3.47
CA CYS A 10 -2.77 -5.30 -3.01
C CYS A 10 -2.88 -5.79 -1.59
N GLY A 11 -3.58 -5.05 -0.74
CA GLY A 11 -3.80 -5.46 0.65
C GLY A 11 -4.72 -4.49 1.36
N ARG A 12 -5.15 -4.86 2.55
CA ARG A 12 -5.98 -3.98 3.37
C ARG A 12 -5.17 -3.02 4.21
N PHE A 13 -3.97 -3.41 4.62
CA PHE A 13 -3.05 -2.56 5.39
C PHE A 13 -3.73 -1.92 6.60
N GLY A 14 -4.27 -2.76 7.43
CA GLY A 14 -4.96 -2.24 8.59
C GLY A 14 -4.40 -2.68 9.94
N PRO A 15 -3.30 -2.10 10.44
CA PRO A 15 -2.39 -1.14 9.79
C PRO A 15 -1.25 -1.83 9.03
N ILE A 16 -0.40 -1.02 8.41
CA ILE A 16 0.83 -1.54 7.79
C ILE A 16 1.74 -2.13 8.88
N HIS A 17 2.41 -3.24 8.56
CA HIS A 17 3.36 -3.87 9.48
C HIS A 17 4.63 -4.31 8.75
N LYS A 18 5.57 -4.91 9.49
CA LYS A 18 6.88 -5.26 8.93
C LYS A 18 6.82 -6.16 7.70
N GLY A 19 5.86 -7.10 7.66
CA GLY A 19 5.67 -7.95 6.49
C GLY A 19 5.31 -7.15 5.26
N HIS A 20 4.40 -6.18 5.40
CA HIS A 20 4.05 -5.27 4.31
C HIS A 20 5.24 -4.45 3.87
N GLN A 21 6.00 -3.91 4.83
CA GLN A 21 7.17 -3.09 4.52
C GLN A 21 8.22 -3.89 3.75
N SER A 22 8.43 -5.14 4.10
CA SER A 22 9.37 -6.01 3.42
C SER A 22 8.98 -6.23 1.96
N ILE A 23 7.71 -6.50 1.70
CA ILE A 23 7.20 -6.72 0.34
C ILE A 23 7.35 -5.44 -0.48
N ILE A 24 6.99 -4.28 0.10
CA ILE A 24 7.08 -3.00 -0.59
C ILE A 24 8.53 -2.66 -0.89
N ASN A 25 9.44 -2.85 0.06
CA ASN A 25 10.86 -2.61 -0.15
C ASN A 25 11.43 -3.48 -1.26
N THR A 26 11.04 -4.75 -1.31
CA THR A 26 11.46 -5.64 -2.39
C THR A 26 11.00 -5.12 -3.74
N SER A 27 9.75 -4.63 -3.82
CA SER A 27 9.24 -4.05 -5.05
C SER A 27 10.02 -2.80 -5.45
N ILE A 28 10.32 -1.92 -4.49
CA ILE A 28 11.10 -0.71 -4.77
C ILE A 28 12.47 -1.04 -5.33
N GLU A 29 13.10 -2.09 -4.82
CA GLU A 29 14.42 -2.51 -5.29
C GLU A 29 14.38 -3.09 -6.71
N ARG A 30 13.30 -3.78 -7.07
CA ARG A 30 13.22 -4.55 -8.33
C ARG A 30 12.42 -3.87 -9.41
N CYS A 31 11.64 -2.85 -9.08
CA CYS A 31 10.73 -2.19 -10.02
C CYS A 31 11.02 -0.71 -10.09
N ASP A 32 10.77 -0.11 -11.25
CA ASP A 32 10.90 1.33 -11.41
C ASP A 32 9.87 2.08 -10.59
N LYS A 33 8.65 1.54 -10.53
CA LYS A 33 7.56 2.10 -9.73
C LYS A 33 6.82 0.99 -9.00
N THR A 34 6.28 1.33 -7.84
CA THR A 34 5.42 0.44 -7.06
C THR A 34 4.05 1.08 -6.90
N LEU A 35 3.01 0.34 -7.25
CA LEU A 35 1.63 0.77 -7.07
C LEU A 35 0.97 -0.09 -6.00
N ILE A 36 0.47 0.56 -4.96
CA ILE A 36 -0.16 -0.11 -3.83
C ILE A 36 -1.66 0.16 -3.88
N PHE A 37 -2.45 -0.91 -3.91
CA PHE A 37 -3.91 -0.82 -3.78
C PHE A 37 -4.32 -1.16 -2.35
N VAL A 38 -4.97 -0.21 -1.69
CA VAL A 38 -5.50 -0.41 -0.34
C VAL A 38 -6.95 -0.85 -0.47
N GLY A 39 -7.21 -2.12 -0.20
CA GLY A 39 -8.52 -2.73 -0.36
C GLY A 39 -9.50 -2.36 0.75
N SER A 40 -10.77 -2.68 0.52
CA SER A 40 -11.88 -2.41 1.46
C SER A 40 -11.94 -0.93 1.84
N ALA A 41 -11.79 -0.05 0.85
CA ALA A 41 -11.77 1.40 1.07
C ALA A 41 -13.10 1.90 1.64
N GLN A 42 -14.20 1.22 1.33
CA GLN A 42 -15.53 1.59 1.81
C GLN A 42 -15.77 1.23 3.27
N GLU A 43 -14.95 0.35 3.86
CA GLU A 43 -15.13 -0.08 5.24
C GLU A 43 -14.27 0.73 6.21
N SER A 44 -14.86 1.19 7.30
CA SER A 44 -14.12 1.76 8.42
C SER A 44 -14.96 1.62 9.68
N GLY A 45 -14.29 1.54 10.84
CA GLY A 45 -14.97 1.43 12.12
C GLY A 45 -15.63 0.08 12.37
N THR A 46 -15.30 -0.95 11.59
CA THR A 46 -15.82 -2.30 11.79
C THR A 46 -14.79 -3.18 12.49
N LEU A 47 -15.21 -4.36 12.95
CA LEU A 47 -14.27 -5.30 13.55
C LEU A 47 -13.20 -5.77 12.55
N ARG A 48 -13.57 -5.88 11.26
CA ARG A 48 -12.63 -6.31 10.22
C ARG A 48 -11.70 -5.19 9.78
N ASN A 49 -12.24 -3.96 9.68
CA ASN A 49 -11.49 -2.80 9.22
C ASN A 49 -11.78 -1.62 10.13
N PRO A 50 -11.15 -1.57 11.32
CA PRO A 50 -11.40 -0.49 12.27
C PRO A 50 -10.85 0.86 11.83
N PHE A 51 -9.94 0.86 10.87
CA PHE A 51 -9.30 2.08 10.37
C PHE A 51 -9.84 2.46 9.00
N SER A 52 -10.05 3.76 8.77
CA SER A 52 -10.46 4.24 7.46
C SER A 52 -9.38 4.01 6.42
N ALA A 53 -9.78 4.01 5.13
CA ALA A 53 -8.81 3.91 4.04
C ALA A 53 -7.84 5.07 4.06
N ASP A 54 -8.30 6.28 4.37
CA ASP A 54 -7.43 7.45 4.45
C ASP A 54 -6.37 7.27 5.54
N PHE A 55 -6.76 6.78 6.71
CA PHE A 55 -5.82 6.53 7.79
C PHE A 55 -4.79 5.49 7.39
N ARG A 56 -5.25 4.41 6.75
CA ARG A 56 -4.35 3.33 6.30
C ARG A 56 -3.38 3.81 5.24
N THR A 57 -3.84 4.60 4.27
CA THR A 57 -2.96 5.15 3.23
C THR A 57 -1.96 6.14 3.81
N ASP A 58 -2.37 6.95 4.78
CA ASP A 58 -1.48 7.90 5.44
C ASP A 58 -0.33 7.20 6.16
N LEU A 59 -0.61 6.06 6.82
CA LEU A 59 0.43 5.28 7.47
C LEU A 59 1.45 4.74 6.47
N ILE A 60 0.98 4.26 5.33
CA ILE A 60 1.87 3.77 4.27
C ILE A 60 2.73 4.92 3.76
N ARG A 61 2.14 6.08 3.54
CA ARG A 61 2.85 7.25 3.00
C ARG A 61 3.91 7.78 3.96
N LYS A 62 3.68 7.66 5.27
CA LYS A 62 4.69 8.04 6.26
C LYS A 62 5.93 7.17 6.19
N VAL A 63 5.76 5.90 5.90
CA VAL A 63 6.89 4.96 5.76
C VAL A 63 7.56 5.10 4.41
N PHE A 64 6.77 5.38 3.36
CA PHE A 64 7.26 5.49 1.98
C PHE A 64 6.84 6.84 1.39
N PRO A 65 7.56 7.92 1.72
CA PRO A 65 7.14 9.28 1.32
C PRO A 65 7.40 9.65 -0.14
N ASP A 66 8.21 8.88 -0.87
CA ASP A 66 8.56 9.21 -2.25
C ASP A 66 7.42 8.88 -3.20
N LYS A 67 6.66 9.90 -3.60
CA LYS A 67 5.50 9.74 -4.48
C LYS A 67 5.87 9.32 -5.90
N ASN A 68 7.12 9.52 -6.31
CA ASN A 68 7.58 9.11 -7.63
C ASN A 68 7.83 7.60 -7.69
N LYS A 69 8.24 7.00 -6.58
CA LYS A 69 8.54 5.57 -6.51
C LYS A 69 7.35 4.74 -6.04
N VAL A 70 6.55 5.29 -5.13
CA VAL A 70 5.44 4.57 -4.50
C VAL A 70 4.15 5.36 -4.69
N GLN A 71 3.23 4.80 -5.45
CA GLN A 71 1.90 5.37 -5.67
C GLN A 71 0.88 4.53 -4.92
N ILE A 72 -0.07 5.18 -4.27
CA ILE A 72 -1.06 4.51 -3.42
C ILE A 72 -2.46 4.86 -3.91
N GLU A 73 -3.28 3.83 -4.15
CA GLU A 73 -4.66 4.01 -4.58
C GLU A 73 -5.60 3.23 -3.65
N LYS A 74 -6.77 3.77 -3.44
CA LYS A 74 -7.81 3.11 -2.65
C LYS A 74 -8.71 2.31 -3.57
N LEU A 75 -9.11 1.11 -3.14
CA LEU A 75 -9.92 0.21 -3.94
C LEU A 75 -11.06 -0.34 -3.10
N ASP A 76 -12.30 -0.15 -3.56
CA ASP A 76 -13.46 -0.73 -2.90
C ASP A 76 -13.57 -2.22 -3.26
N ASP A 77 -13.86 -3.03 -2.25
CA ASP A 77 -14.17 -4.45 -2.48
C ASP A 77 -15.59 -4.57 -3.00
N MET A 78 -15.75 -5.45 -3.94
CA MET A 78 -17.07 -5.74 -4.51
C MET A 78 -17.79 -6.81 -3.70
#